data_dd65022bcab444a5f967c7aedfd0d7f4
#
_entry.id   dd65022bcab444a5f967c7aedfd0d7f4
#
_cell.length_a   1.000
_cell.length_b   1.000
_cell.length_c   1.000
_cell.angle_alpha   90.00
_cell.angle_beta   90.00
_cell.angle_gamma   90.00
#
_symmetry.space_group_name_H-M   'P 1'
#
loop_
_entity.id
_entity.type
_entity.pdbx_description
1 polymer ?
#
loop_
_entity_poly.entity_id
_entity_poly.type
_entity_poly.pdbx_seq_one_letter_code
_entity_poly.pdbx_strand_id
1 'polypeptide(L)'
;MRKRFEQQLEIGTLLIEETVIPLKCRDGLIDLLAALKLIFTREDYNERIFKVLEDKITANKKPTGRKGISLWQIFVLSQVRLCLNASYDKLHYISNHDKFVRQIMGVERYAWLEQVQFDYQNIYDNVTLLDDQTVKELNEIIVSFGHEVFKKKSLGPLQLKTDSYVVESNVHFPTDYNLLWDCGRKCLDGFEKYTKKYGKDGWRKLQNWRYEVKGLMREVGKTSASGGKNKEDRLRKAAKNYLKKARALVSKIEKGLPLMPLRDTADFEVYCMIEHFLNLMKFHFDLVNRRIINGEKIPHEEKMMSVFETYTEMIIKGKSRPNVELGLKLAITTDQNNLIVDFEIMQQKVDSEIVIGLADRLLNRYKEIESWSFDKGYWNKENKALLELEIKHVILPKLGRKTAEEIEHESTPKFRKLKNKHSAIESNINELEHRGLNRCPDKGFANFCRYISLGVCAYNLKKIGAELRKKERIKLSQAKKAA
;
A
#
# COMPACT_ATOMS: atom_id res chain seq x y z
N MET A 1 -16.75 14.58 19.06
CA MET A 1 -15.48 15.21 19.46
C MET A 1 -14.39 14.15 19.61
N ARG A 2 -13.23 14.30 18.95
CA ARG A 2 -12.06 13.43 19.16
C ARG A 2 -11.05 14.17 20.03
N LYS A 3 -10.54 13.50 21.05
CA LYS A 3 -9.51 14.02 21.94
C LYS A 3 -8.17 13.36 21.57
N ARG A 4 -7.05 13.95 21.99
CA ARG A 4 -5.72 13.34 21.85
C ARG A 4 -5.70 11.95 22.44
N PHE A 5 -5.79 11.89 23.74
CA PHE A 5 -5.99 10.75 24.59
C PHE A 5 -6.20 11.27 26.01
N GLU A 6 -7.26 10.84 26.65
CA GLU A 6 -7.41 11.05 28.09
C GLU A 6 -7.44 9.67 28.72
N GLN A 7 -6.42 9.36 29.44
CA GLN A 7 -6.46 8.23 30.33
C GLN A 7 -7.44 8.60 31.45
N GLN A 8 -8.61 8.01 31.43
CA GLN A 8 -9.52 8.14 32.55
C GLN A 8 -8.89 7.37 33.71
N LEU A 9 -8.58 8.07 34.79
CA LEU A 9 -8.16 7.49 36.06
C LEU A 9 -9.38 6.85 36.75
N GLU A 10 -10.01 5.91 36.08
CA GLU A 10 -11.06 5.07 36.65
C GLU A 10 -10.41 3.91 37.40
N ILE A 11 -10.89 3.62 38.62
CA ILE A 11 -10.47 2.44 39.37
C ILE A 11 -10.64 1.19 38.50
N GLY A 12 -9.55 0.43 38.32
CA GLY A 12 -9.54 -0.79 37.51
C GLY A 12 -9.18 -0.62 36.03
N THR A 13 -8.81 0.58 35.58
CA THR A 13 -8.19 0.79 34.26
C THR A 13 -6.68 0.55 34.35
N LEU A 14 -6.13 -0.25 33.44
CA LEU A 14 -4.69 -0.51 33.36
C LEU A 14 -3.98 0.61 32.61
N LEU A 15 -2.97 1.21 33.22
CA LEU A 15 -2.20 2.30 32.61
C LEU A 15 -1.32 1.78 31.47
N ILE A 16 -1.13 2.61 30.42
CA ILE A 16 -0.25 2.28 29.28
C ILE A 16 1.19 2.08 29.76
N GLU A 17 1.64 2.95 30.67
CA GLU A 17 2.98 2.92 31.28
C GLU A 17 3.26 1.64 32.06
N GLU A 18 2.22 1.03 32.62
CA GLU A 18 2.32 -0.21 33.40
C GLU A 18 2.31 -1.47 32.52
N THR A 19 2.13 -1.34 31.21
CA THR A 19 2.12 -2.49 30.31
C THR A 19 3.43 -3.26 30.38
N VAL A 20 3.38 -4.50 30.82
CA VAL A 20 4.56 -5.39 30.86
C VAL A 20 4.73 -6.07 29.50
N ILE A 21 5.73 -5.63 28.75
CA ILE A 21 6.04 -6.17 27.44
C ILE A 21 6.82 -7.49 27.56
N PRO A 22 6.33 -8.62 27.01
CA PRO A 22 7.02 -9.91 27.08
C PRO A 22 8.36 -9.88 26.35
N LEU A 23 9.47 -10.14 27.05
CA LEU A 23 10.82 -10.07 26.47
C LEU A 23 11.19 -11.29 25.63
N LYS A 24 10.62 -12.48 25.91
CA LYS A 24 10.94 -13.73 25.22
C LYS A 24 10.03 -14.06 24.05
N CYS A 25 8.93 -13.31 23.86
CA CYS A 25 8.00 -13.53 22.74
C CYS A 25 8.67 -13.19 21.40
N ARG A 26 8.41 -14.00 20.35
CA ARG A 26 8.93 -13.78 19.00
C ARG A 26 7.92 -13.13 18.06
N ASP A 27 6.71 -12.83 18.55
CA ASP A 27 5.69 -12.15 17.75
C ASP A 27 6.08 -10.69 17.47
N GLY A 28 5.98 -10.29 16.20
CA GLY A 28 6.29 -8.93 15.80
C GLY A 28 5.32 -7.87 16.33
N LEU A 29 4.10 -8.26 16.73
CA LEU A 29 3.17 -7.37 17.42
C LEU A 29 3.78 -6.86 18.74
N ILE A 30 4.44 -7.73 19.49
CA ILE A 30 5.06 -7.36 20.77
C ILE A 30 6.19 -6.34 20.58
N ASP A 31 6.94 -6.46 19.48
CA ASP A 31 7.93 -5.43 19.11
C ASP A 31 7.25 -4.10 18.81
N LEU A 32 6.19 -4.09 18.01
CA LEU A 32 5.40 -2.89 17.74
C LEU A 32 4.90 -2.24 19.04
N LEU A 33 4.29 -3.01 19.93
CA LEU A 33 3.72 -2.50 21.17
C LEU A 33 4.79 -1.93 22.11
N ALA A 34 6.01 -2.49 22.09
CA ALA A 34 7.14 -1.94 22.85
C ALA A 34 7.54 -0.54 22.37
N ALA A 35 7.58 -0.32 21.05
CA ALA A 35 7.84 1.00 20.47
C ALA A 35 6.70 1.99 20.78
N LEU A 36 5.45 1.59 20.59
CA LEU A 36 4.29 2.43 20.88
C LEU A 36 4.22 2.83 22.35
N LYS A 37 4.47 1.90 23.28
CA LYS A 37 4.55 2.21 24.72
C LYS A 37 5.57 3.30 24.98
N LEU A 38 6.79 3.17 24.46
CA LEU A 38 7.85 4.15 24.71
C LEU A 38 7.55 5.51 24.07
N ILE A 39 6.99 5.54 22.87
CA ILE A 39 6.55 6.79 22.23
C ILE A 39 5.49 7.47 23.09
N PHE A 40 4.51 6.72 23.61
CA PHE A 40 3.46 7.29 24.46
C PHE A 40 4.03 7.91 25.74
N THR A 41 5.02 7.28 26.36
CA THR A 41 5.64 7.74 27.62
C THR A 41 6.71 8.82 27.42
N ARG A 42 7.11 9.10 26.18
CA ARG A 42 8.07 10.16 25.81
C ARG A 42 7.32 11.40 25.36
N GLU A 43 7.20 12.40 26.22
CA GLU A 43 6.44 13.63 25.99
C GLU A 43 6.86 14.36 24.71
N ASP A 44 8.17 14.45 24.44
CA ASP A 44 8.72 15.10 23.23
C ASP A 44 8.25 14.48 21.90
N TYR A 45 8.16 13.14 21.82
CA TYR A 45 7.67 12.42 20.66
C TYR A 45 6.15 12.32 20.61
N ASN A 46 5.53 12.11 21.75
CA ASN A 46 4.07 12.05 21.90
C ASN A 46 3.44 13.36 21.40
N GLU A 47 3.94 14.52 21.85
CA GLU A 47 3.44 15.84 21.45
C GLU A 47 3.55 16.06 19.93
N ARG A 48 4.70 15.70 19.33
CA ARG A 48 4.90 15.82 17.89
C ARG A 48 3.91 14.95 17.10
N ILE A 49 3.67 13.71 17.53
CA ILE A 49 2.70 12.81 16.91
C ILE A 49 1.28 13.37 17.04
N PHE A 50 0.89 13.83 18.23
CA PHE A 50 -0.44 14.39 18.43
C PHE A 50 -0.65 15.64 17.58
N LYS A 51 0.34 16.52 17.44
CA LYS A 51 0.25 17.69 16.59
C LYS A 51 -0.09 17.32 15.14
N VAL A 52 0.65 16.38 14.55
CA VAL A 52 0.38 15.90 13.18
C VAL A 52 -1.03 15.31 13.05
N LEU A 53 -1.46 14.50 14.02
CA LEU A 53 -2.79 13.91 14.02
C LEU A 53 -3.91 14.95 14.19
N GLU A 54 -3.70 15.97 15.02
CA GLU A 54 -4.66 17.06 15.24
C GLU A 54 -4.82 17.92 14.00
N ASP A 55 -3.72 18.34 13.41
CA ASP A 55 -3.70 19.15 12.19
C ASP A 55 -4.49 18.44 11.06
N LYS A 56 -4.39 17.13 10.97
CA LYS A 56 -5.12 16.36 9.96
C LYS A 56 -6.57 16.06 10.33
N ILE A 57 -6.82 15.62 11.56
CA ILE A 57 -8.11 14.99 11.90
C ILE A 57 -9.07 15.99 12.53
N THR A 58 -8.57 16.98 13.28
CA THR A 58 -9.40 17.84 14.13
C THR A 58 -9.36 19.34 13.81
N ALA A 59 -8.34 19.83 13.11
CA ALA A 59 -8.09 21.28 12.91
C ALA A 59 -9.30 22.07 12.40
N ASN A 60 -10.12 21.50 11.52
CA ASN A 60 -11.28 22.17 10.92
C ASN A 60 -12.63 21.65 11.44
N LYS A 61 -12.66 20.98 12.60
CA LYS A 61 -13.88 20.37 13.12
C LYS A 61 -14.34 21.03 14.41
N LYS A 62 -15.65 21.32 14.50
CA LYS A 62 -16.23 21.84 15.74
C LYS A 62 -16.03 20.85 16.89
N PRO A 63 -15.71 21.32 18.11
CA PRO A 63 -15.47 20.46 19.27
C PRO A 63 -16.77 19.88 19.88
N THR A 64 -17.82 19.75 19.08
CA THR A 64 -19.15 19.27 19.45
C THR A 64 -19.44 17.93 18.79
N GLY A 65 -20.34 17.13 19.36
CA GLY A 65 -20.81 15.86 18.81
C GLY A 65 -20.42 14.63 19.64
N ARG A 66 -20.83 13.43 19.17
CA ARG A 66 -20.58 12.14 19.83
C ARG A 66 -19.07 11.89 20.01
N LYS A 67 -18.68 11.36 21.19
CA LYS A 67 -17.32 10.94 21.49
C LYS A 67 -16.86 9.87 20.47
N GLY A 68 -15.81 10.15 19.71
CA GLY A 68 -15.21 9.21 18.76
C GLY A 68 -14.00 8.51 19.37
N ILE A 69 -13.39 7.60 18.58
CA ILE A 69 -12.08 7.00 18.92
C ILE A 69 -11.03 8.11 19.08
N SER A 70 -10.19 8.05 20.10
CA SER A 70 -9.14 9.05 20.35
C SER A 70 -8.05 9.01 19.28
N LEU A 71 -7.28 10.08 19.13
CA LEU A 71 -6.19 10.16 18.15
C LEU A 71 -5.14 9.08 18.39
N TRP A 72 -4.81 8.81 19.66
CA TRP A 72 -3.88 7.73 20.03
C TRP A 72 -4.39 6.36 19.58
N GLN A 73 -5.64 6.05 19.86
CA GLN A 73 -6.25 4.78 19.45
C GLN A 73 -6.28 4.62 17.92
N ILE A 74 -6.56 5.70 17.17
CA ILE A 74 -6.50 5.68 15.70
C ILE A 74 -5.08 5.33 15.23
N PHE A 75 -4.07 5.98 15.82
CA PHE A 75 -2.68 5.71 15.51
C PHE A 75 -2.29 4.26 15.83
N VAL A 76 -2.59 3.76 17.03
CA VAL A 76 -2.29 2.38 17.43
C VAL A 76 -2.97 1.37 16.51
N LEU A 77 -4.28 1.50 16.26
CA LEU A 77 -5.03 0.57 15.42
C LEU A 77 -4.50 0.52 13.99
N SER A 78 -4.14 1.68 13.43
CA SER A 78 -3.57 1.77 12.09
C SER A 78 -2.24 1.02 11.97
N GLN A 79 -1.39 1.11 12.99
CA GLN A 79 -0.09 0.42 13.03
C GLN A 79 -0.24 -1.09 13.28
N VAL A 80 -1.14 -1.48 14.19
CA VAL A 80 -1.46 -2.90 14.46
C VAL A 80 -1.99 -3.59 13.20
N ARG A 81 -2.87 -2.92 12.43
CA ARG A 81 -3.39 -3.45 11.16
C ARG A 81 -2.26 -3.90 10.24
N LEU A 82 -1.29 -3.04 9.99
CA LEU A 82 -0.22 -3.29 9.02
C LEU A 82 0.91 -4.15 9.60
N CYS A 83 1.18 -4.07 10.88
CA CYS A 83 2.14 -4.99 11.53
C CYS A 83 1.72 -6.46 11.39
N LEU A 84 0.41 -6.74 11.43
CA LEU A 84 -0.15 -8.09 11.37
C LEU A 84 -0.73 -8.46 9.99
N ASN A 85 -0.63 -7.59 9.00
CA ASN A 85 -1.33 -7.74 7.72
C ASN A 85 -2.81 -8.12 7.94
N ALA A 86 -3.49 -7.42 8.84
CA ALA A 86 -4.83 -7.75 9.27
C ALA A 86 -5.89 -7.14 8.36
N SER A 87 -6.93 -7.91 8.02
CA SER A 87 -8.18 -7.34 7.51
C SER A 87 -8.85 -6.47 8.58
N TYR A 88 -9.81 -5.65 8.19
CA TYR A 88 -10.57 -4.87 9.18
C TYR A 88 -11.40 -5.74 10.13
N ASP A 89 -11.88 -6.92 9.68
CA ASP A 89 -12.54 -7.91 10.55
C ASP A 89 -11.58 -8.43 11.63
N LYS A 90 -10.35 -8.78 11.22
CA LYS A 90 -9.33 -9.23 12.18
C LYS A 90 -8.89 -8.09 13.11
N LEU A 91 -8.78 -6.87 12.60
CA LEU A 91 -8.47 -5.70 13.42
C LEU A 91 -9.57 -5.43 14.45
N HIS A 92 -10.84 -5.53 14.04
CA HIS A 92 -12.00 -5.43 14.93
C HIS A 92 -11.95 -6.50 16.05
N TYR A 93 -11.63 -7.76 15.69
CA TYR A 93 -11.46 -8.80 16.70
C TYR A 93 -10.32 -8.48 17.68
N ILE A 94 -9.14 -8.09 17.17
CA ILE A 94 -7.96 -7.76 17.98
C ILE A 94 -8.26 -6.59 18.93
N SER A 95 -8.89 -5.52 18.45
CA SER A 95 -9.22 -4.33 19.26
C SER A 95 -10.13 -4.63 20.44
N ASN A 96 -10.94 -5.68 20.33
CA ASN A 96 -11.89 -6.06 21.37
C ASN A 96 -11.38 -7.21 22.29
N HIS A 97 -10.38 -7.99 21.85
CA HIS A 97 -10.00 -9.23 22.55
C HIS A 97 -8.50 -9.35 22.88
N ASP A 98 -7.60 -8.63 22.18
CA ASP A 98 -6.17 -8.71 22.50
C ASP A 98 -5.83 -7.78 23.67
N LYS A 99 -5.48 -8.39 24.81
CA LYS A 99 -5.19 -7.68 26.06
C LYS A 99 -4.07 -6.65 25.92
N PHE A 100 -2.98 -6.99 25.22
CA PHE A 100 -1.85 -6.06 25.09
C PHE A 100 -2.17 -4.87 24.19
N VAL A 101 -2.86 -5.12 23.06
CA VAL A 101 -3.31 -4.04 22.18
C VAL A 101 -4.28 -3.13 22.92
N ARG A 102 -5.25 -3.68 23.65
CA ARG A 102 -6.20 -2.92 24.46
C ARG A 102 -5.52 -2.09 25.54
N GLN A 103 -4.51 -2.65 26.20
CA GLN A 103 -3.74 -1.93 27.22
C GLN A 103 -2.95 -0.76 26.60
N ILE A 104 -2.28 -0.97 25.45
CA ILE A 104 -1.60 0.13 24.72
C ILE A 104 -2.59 1.16 24.16
N MET A 105 -3.83 0.78 23.85
CA MET A 105 -4.89 1.73 23.53
C MET A 105 -5.47 2.47 24.74
N GLY A 106 -5.09 2.08 25.96
CA GLY A 106 -5.59 2.67 27.22
C GLY A 106 -7.07 2.34 27.50
N VAL A 107 -7.57 1.19 27.03
CA VAL A 107 -8.96 0.76 27.21
C VAL A 107 -9.10 -0.56 27.94
N GLU A 108 -8.01 -1.20 28.31
CA GLU A 108 -8.04 -2.45 29.05
C GLU A 108 -8.41 -2.20 30.51
N ARG A 109 -9.38 -3.00 31.02
CA ARG A 109 -9.90 -2.92 32.37
C ARG A 109 -9.84 -4.28 33.05
N TYR A 110 -9.91 -4.30 34.38
CA TYR A 110 -10.06 -5.55 35.10
C TYR A 110 -11.32 -6.32 34.66
N ALA A 111 -11.25 -7.64 34.69
CA ALA A 111 -12.26 -8.54 34.12
C ALA A 111 -13.69 -8.36 34.66
N TRP A 112 -13.85 -7.83 35.87
CA TRP A 112 -15.16 -7.57 36.48
C TRP A 112 -15.80 -6.25 36.07
N LEU A 113 -15.10 -5.42 35.31
CA LEU A 113 -15.61 -4.16 34.78
C LEU A 113 -16.13 -4.32 33.37
N GLU A 114 -17.10 -3.51 33.01
CA GLU A 114 -17.59 -3.43 31.63
C GLU A 114 -16.44 -3.03 30.69
N GLN A 115 -16.21 -3.87 29.69
CA GLN A 115 -15.15 -3.66 28.73
C GLN A 115 -15.59 -2.69 27.63
N VAL A 116 -14.72 -1.75 27.26
CA VAL A 116 -14.91 -0.88 26.10
C VAL A 116 -14.96 -1.74 24.84
N GLN A 117 -16.02 -1.60 24.04
CA GLN A 117 -16.20 -2.29 22.78
C GLN A 117 -16.11 -1.32 21.60
N PHE A 118 -15.49 -1.76 20.53
CA PHE A 118 -15.35 -1.03 19.28
C PHE A 118 -16.21 -1.68 18.20
N ASP A 119 -17.02 -0.89 17.50
CA ASP A 119 -17.74 -1.35 16.31
C ASP A 119 -16.81 -1.39 15.10
N TYR A 120 -17.04 -2.36 14.21
CA TYR A 120 -16.30 -2.51 12.95
C TYR A 120 -16.28 -1.23 12.12
N GLN A 121 -17.46 -0.62 11.89
CA GLN A 121 -17.58 0.59 11.07
C GLN A 121 -16.84 1.77 11.70
N ASN A 122 -16.88 1.86 13.03
CA ASN A 122 -16.18 2.91 13.77
C ASN A 122 -14.64 2.78 13.59
N ILE A 123 -14.09 1.56 13.65
CA ILE A 123 -12.67 1.32 13.40
C ILE A 123 -12.32 1.70 11.96
N TYR A 124 -13.08 1.20 10.98
CA TYR A 124 -12.86 1.47 9.58
C TYR A 124 -12.83 2.97 9.27
N ASP A 125 -13.89 3.69 9.67
CA ASP A 125 -14.04 5.12 9.40
C ASP A 125 -12.94 5.96 10.05
N ASN A 126 -12.42 5.54 11.20
CA ASN A 126 -11.39 6.29 11.91
C ASN A 126 -9.97 5.99 11.38
N VAL A 127 -9.63 4.74 11.10
CA VAL A 127 -8.31 4.39 10.52
C VAL A 127 -8.17 4.99 9.12
N THR A 128 -9.26 5.10 8.36
CA THR A 128 -9.25 5.68 7.01
C THR A 128 -9.11 7.20 6.97
N LEU A 129 -9.13 7.90 8.10
CA LEU A 129 -8.86 9.34 8.19
C LEU A 129 -7.39 9.71 7.94
N LEU A 130 -6.47 8.78 8.19
CA LEU A 130 -5.05 9.00 7.92
C LEU A 130 -4.81 8.88 6.41
N ASP A 131 -4.28 9.92 5.79
CA ASP A 131 -3.81 9.86 4.41
C ASP A 131 -2.30 9.55 4.36
N ASP A 132 -1.77 9.32 3.16
CA ASP A 132 -0.37 8.97 2.96
C ASP A 132 0.58 10.09 3.39
N GLN A 133 0.23 11.36 3.17
CA GLN A 133 1.04 12.50 3.57
C GLN A 133 1.18 12.59 5.09
N THR A 134 0.07 12.49 5.82
CA THR A 134 0.08 12.45 7.30
C THR A 134 0.94 11.30 7.82
N VAL A 135 0.83 10.12 7.20
CA VAL A 135 1.61 8.94 7.63
C VAL A 135 3.10 9.11 7.30
N LYS A 136 3.46 9.78 6.21
CA LYS A 136 4.87 10.13 5.92
C LYS A 136 5.45 11.05 6.99
N GLU A 137 4.72 12.07 7.40
CA GLU A 137 5.15 12.97 8.49
C GLU A 137 5.30 12.22 9.82
N LEU A 138 4.36 11.33 10.15
CA LEU A 138 4.49 10.44 11.31
C LEU A 138 5.72 9.52 11.20
N ASN A 139 6.01 8.99 10.00
CA ASN A 139 7.18 8.16 9.78
C ASN A 139 8.49 8.92 10.02
N GLU A 140 8.59 10.20 9.64
CA GLU A 140 9.75 11.04 9.92
C GLU A 140 10.01 11.19 11.42
N ILE A 141 8.95 11.40 12.21
CA ILE A 141 9.04 11.47 13.68
C ILE A 141 9.52 10.11 14.24
N ILE A 142 8.95 9.01 13.74
CA ILE A 142 9.31 7.66 14.16
C ILE A 142 10.77 7.33 13.81
N VAL A 143 11.25 7.70 12.63
CA VAL A 143 12.65 7.51 12.22
C VAL A 143 13.57 8.32 13.12
N SER A 144 13.24 9.58 13.43
CA SER A 144 13.99 10.42 14.36
C SER A 144 14.11 9.76 15.74
N PHE A 145 12.98 9.24 16.27
CA PHE A 145 12.96 8.45 17.49
C PHE A 145 13.82 7.18 17.39
N GLY A 146 13.72 6.48 16.25
CA GLY A 146 14.53 5.29 15.98
C GLY A 146 16.03 5.60 16.02
N HIS A 147 16.47 6.69 15.41
CA HIS A 147 17.87 7.12 15.45
C HIS A 147 18.37 7.32 16.90
N GLU A 148 17.57 7.89 17.77
CA GLU A 148 17.94 8.00 19.20
C GLU A 148 18.03 6.63 19.87
N VAL A 149 17.08 5.73 19.61
CA VAL A 149 17.10 4.37 20.13
C VAL A 149 18.34 3.62 19.67
N PHE A 150 18.77 3.80 18.42
CA PHE A 150 19.95 3.16 17.84
C PHE A 150 21.28 3.89 18.14
N LYS A 151 21.26 5.11 18.69
CA LYS A 151 22.41 6.03 18.83
C LYS A 151 23.70 5.37 19.37
N LYS A 152 23.60 4.39 20.26
CA LYS A 152 24.79 3.65 20.76
C LYS A 152 25.47 2.76 19.72
N LYS A 153 24.78 2.44 18.61
CA LYS A 153 25.32 1.58 17.55
C LYS A 153 25.78 2.34 16.31
N SER A 154 25.26 3.53 16.09
CA SER A 154 25.50 4.34 14.89
C SER A 154 25.98 5.73 15.25
N LEU A 155 27.14 5.82 15.89
CA LEU A 155 27.92 7.06 16.00
C LEU A 155 28.56 7.30 14.63
N GLY A 156 27.95 8.11 13.79
CA GLY A 156 28.51 8.48 12.48
C GLY A 156 27.45 8.93 11.48
N PRO A 157 27.88 9.47 10.35
CA PRO A 157 27.02 9.91 9.28
C PRO A 157 26.22 8.75 8.67
N LEU A 158 25.11 9.07 8.00
CA LEU A 158 24.19 8.06 7.46
C LEU A 158 24.81 7.28 6.29
N GLN A 159 24.54 5.99 6.26
CA GLN A 159 24.87 5.08 5.14
C GLN A 159 23.55 4.58 4.54
N LEU A 160 23.18 5.14 3.39
CA LEU A 160 21.91 4.90 2.75
C LEU A 160 21.98 3.79 1.69
N LYS A 161 20.86 3.10 1.51
CA LYS A 161 20.63 2.10 0.48
C LYS A 161 19.25 2.32 -0.12
N THR A 162 19.13 2.39 -1.43
CA THR A 162 17.85 2.58 -2.12
C THR A 162 17.65 1.48 -3.14
N ASP A 163 16.47 0.88 -3.10
CA ASP A 163 16.02 -0.12 -4.08
C ASP A 163 14.51 -0.05 -4.24
N SER A 164 13.98 -0.66 -5.30
CA SER A 164 12.55 -0.65 -5.60
C SER A 164 12.02 -2.07 -5.84
N TYR A 165 10.76 -2.26 -5.47
CA TYR A 165 10.01 -3.46 -5.78
C TYR A 165 8.55 -3.12 -6.10
N VAL A 166 7.79 -4.08 -6.61
CA VAL A 166 6.38 -3.86 -6.96
C VAL A 166 5.48 -4.24 -5.81
N VAL A 167 4.61 -3.30 -5.41
CA VAL A 167 3.45 -3.62 -4.58
C VAL A 167 2.27 -3.86 -5.51
N GLU A 168 1.77 -5.10 -5.55
CA GLU A 168 0.65 -5.45 -6.42
C GLU A 168 -0.65 -4.76 -5.97
N SER A 169 -1.44 -4.30 -6.94
CA SER A 169 -2.81 -3.87 -6.71
C SER A 169 -3.77 -5.07 -6.69
N ASN A 170 -4.94 -4.90 -6.07
CA ASN A 170 -5.92 -5.97 -5.96
C ASN A 170 -6.74 -6.14 -7.24
N VAL A 171 -6.06 -6.54 -8.30
CA VAL A 171 -6.66 -6.77 -9.62
C VAL A 171 -6.48 -8.23 -10.06
N HIS A 172 -7.35 -8.69 -10.95
CA HIS A 172 -7.13 -9.94 -11.67
C HIS A 172 -6.28 -9.68 -12.91
N PHE A 173 -5.67 -10.72 -13.49
CA PHE A 173 -4.86 -10.58 -14.69
C PHE A 173 -5.71 -9.99 -15.85
N PRO A 174 -5.30 -8.85 -16.42
CA PRO A 174 -6.09 -8.13 -17.42
C PRO A 174 -6.04 -8.84 -18.78
N THR A 175 -7.23 -9.11 -19.31
CA THR A 175 -7.41 -9.46 -20.72
C THR A 175 -8.53 -8.58 -21.25
N ASP A 176 -8.42 -8.12 -22.51
CA ASP A 176 -9.40 -7.19 -23.07
C ASP A 176 -10.84 -7.72 -22.94
N TYR A 177 -11.03 -9.03 -23.13
CA TYR A 177 -12.36 -9.64 -23.00
C TYR A 177 -12.85 -9.73 -21.55
N ASN A 178 -11.97 -9.85 -20.55
CA ASN A 178 -12.36 -9.78 -19.14
C ASN A 178 -12.73 -8.35 -18.74
N LEU A 179 -11.93 -7.37 -19.15
CA LEU A 179 -12.17 -5.96 -18.86
C LEU A 179 -13.47 -5.47 -19.54
N LEU A 180 -13.75 -5.93 -20.78
CA LEU A 180 -15.03 -5.69 -21.44
C LEU A 180 -16.21 -6.24 -20.62
N TRP A 181 -16.08 -7.45 -20.07
CA TRP A 181 -17.09 -8.02 -19.17
C TRP A 181 -17.25 -7.23 -17.89
N ASP A 182 -16.14 -6.81 -17.25
CA ASP A 182 -16.19 -6.03 -16.03
C ASP A 182 -16.93 -4.71 -16.19
N CYS A 183 -16.74 -4.02 -17.30
CA CYS A 183 -17.49 -2.82 -17.63
C CYS A 183 -18.99 -3.14 -17.80
N GLY A 184 -19.32 -4.17 -18.60
CA GLY A 184 -20.71 -4.59 -18.80
C GLY A 184 -21.41 -5.02 -17.49
N ARG A 185 -20.70 -5.73 -16.63
CA ARG A 185 -21.19 -6.13 -15.32
C ARG A 185 -21.52 -4.92 -14.45
N LYS A 186 -20.66 -3.90 -14.44
CA LYS A 186 -20.89 -2.67 -13.65
C LYS A 186 -22.08 -1.86 -14.18
N CYS A 187 -22.25 -1.78 -15.48
CA CYS A 187 -23.48 -1.19 -16.04
C CYS A 187 -24.72 -1.96 -15.59
N LEU A 188 -24.68 -3.30 -15.63
CA LEU A 188 -25.80 -4.12 -15.16
C LEU A 188 -26.04 -3.98 -13.64
N ASP A 189 -24.99 -3.80 -12.82
CA ASP A 189 -25.12 -3.51 -11.38
C ASP A 189 -25.84 -2.17 -11.15
N GLY A 190 -25.52 -1.15 -11.94
CA GLY A 190 -26.22 0.13 -11.90
C GLY A 190 -27.70 0.03 -12.26
N PHE A 191 -28.02 -0.65 -13.35
CA PHE A 191 -29.43 -0.90 -13.73
C PHE A 191 -30.16 -1.78 -12.71
N GLU A 192 -29.49 -2.67 -12.02
CA GLU A 192 -30.11 -3.45 -10.93
C GLU A 192 -30.52 -2.57 -9.76
N LYS A 193 -29.63 -1.65 -9.32
CA LYS A 193 -29.95 -0.65 -8.29
C LYS A 193 -31.14 0.21 -8.71
N TYR A 194 -31.11 0.71 -9.93
CA TYR A 194 -32.16 1.51 -10.51
C TYR A 194 -33.50 0.76 -10.54
N THR A 195 -33.52 -0.48 -11.04
CA THR A 195 -34.75 -1.26 -11.16
C THR A 195 -35.34 -1.69 -9.82
N LYS A 196 -34.54 -1.80 -8.78
CA LYS A 196 -35.01 -2.00 -7.39
C LYS A 196 -35.75 -0.78 -6.86
N LYS A 197 -35.34 0.42 -7.26
CA LYS A 197 -35.92 1.69 -6.79
C LYS A 197 -37.15 2.12 -7.59
N TYR A 198 -37.14 1.93 -8.92
CA TYR A 198 -38.13 2.51 -9.84
C TYR A 198 -38.92 1.48 -10.66
N GLY A 199 -38.65 0.20 -10.52
CA GLY A 199 -39.30 -0.83 -11.32
C GLY A 199 -38.41 -1.39 -12.44
N LYS A 200 -38.90 -2.44 -13.09
CA LYS A 200 -38.09 -3.26 -14.00
C LYS A 200 -38.36 -3.01 -15.49
N ASP A 201 -38.88 -1.85 -15.87
CA ASP A 201 -39.21 -1.53 -17.25
C ASP A 201 -38.00 -1.70 -18.17
N GLY A 202 -38.17 -2.56 -19.17
CA GLY A 202 -37.10 -2.92 -20.12
C GLY A 202 -35.97 -3.80 -19.51
N TRP A 203 -35.88 -3.99 -18.19
CA TRP A 203 -34.77 -4.67 -17.50
C TRP A 203 -35.15 -5.92 -16.71
N ARG A 204 -36.31 -6.55 -17.02
CA ARG A 204 -36.79 -7.77 -16.32
C ARG A 204 -35.82 -8.95 -16.40
N LYS A 205 -34.99 -9.05 -17.45
CA LYS A 205 -34.06 -10.16 -17.69
C LYS A 205 -32.59 -9.81 -17.38
N LEU A 206 -32.33 -8.98 -16.38
CA LEU A 206 -30.96 -8.57 -16.01
C LEU A 206 -30.05 -9.77 -15.75
N GLN A 207 -30.53 -10.79 -15.03
CA GLN A 207 -29.73 -11.98 -14.69
C GLN A 207 -29.40 -12.80 -15.95
N ASN A 208 -30.29 -12.87 -16.93
CA ASN A 208 -30.00 -13.55 -18.20
C ASN A 208 -28.87 -12.84 -18.97
N TRP A 209 -28.87 -11.48 -18.99
CA TRP A 209 -27.78 -10.74 -19.57
C TRP A 209 -26.44 -11.04 -18.90
N ARG A 210 -26.42 -11.09 -17.56
CA ARG A 210 -25.21 -11.45 -16.80
C ARG A 210 -24.72 -12.84 -17.16
N TYR A 211 -25.62 -13.83 -17.18
CA TYR A 211 -25.29 -15.21 -17.46
C TYR A 211 -24.73 -15.39 -18.87
N GLU A 212 -25.43 -14.87 -19.88
CA GLU A 212 -25.07 -15.04 -21.29
C GLU A 212 -23.75 -14.32 -21.63
N VAL A 213 -23.61 -13.05 -21.28
CA VAL A 213 -22.39 -12.27 -21.57
C VAL A 213 -21.18 -12.86 -20.87
N LYS A 214 -21.31 -13.24 -19.58
CA LYS A 214 -20.24 -13.90 -18.81
C LYS A 214 -19.90 -15.29 -19.37
N GLY A 215 -20.90 -16.03 -19.83
CA GLY A 215 -20.70 -17.34 -20.47
C GLY A 215 -19.85 -17.22 -21.73
N LEU A 216 -20.19 -16.30 -22.62
CA LEU A 216 -19.45 -16.03 -23.85
C LEU A 216 -18.02 -15.50 -23.58
N MET A 217 -17.84 -14.61 -22.59
CA MET A 217 -16.51 -14.18 -22.13
C MET A 217 -15.66 -15.37 -21.69
N ARG A 218 -16.22 -16.29 -20.89
CA ARG A 218 -15.52 -17.50 -20.43
C ARG A 218 -15.14 -18.42 -21.57
N GLU A 219 -16.00 -18.51 -22.63
CA GLU A 219 -15.71 -19.29 -23.84
C GLU A 219 -14.50 -18.73 -24.58
N VAL A 220 -14.42 -17.41 -24.74
CA VAL A 220 -13.22 -16.73 -25.30
C VAL A 220 -11.98 -17.09 -24.46
N GLY A 221 -12.06 -16.98 -23.13
CA GLY A 221 -10.95 -17.30 -22.24
C GLY A 221 -10.48 -18.76 -22.34
N LYS A 222 -11.41 -19.72 -22.34
CA LYS A 222 -11.11 -21.15 -22.51
C LYS A 222 -10.44 -21.42 -23.86
N THR A 223 -10.96 -20.82 -24.93
CA THR A 223 -10.42 -21.00 -26.29
C THR A 223 -9.04 -20.36 -26.41
N SER A 224 -8.81 -19.20 -25.79
CA SER A 224 -7.51 -18.53 -25.76
C SER A 224 -6.44 -19.39 -25.05
N ALA A 225 -6.80 -20.06 -23.98
CA ALA A 225 -5.91 -20.94 -23.22
C ALA A 225 -5.70 -22.34 -23.86
N SER A 226 -6.58 -22.76 -24.77
CA SER A 226 -6.49 -24.08 -25.43
C SER A 226 -5.41 -24.10 -26.51
N GLY A 227 -4.80 -25.27 -26.73
CA GLY A 227 -3.91 -25.54 -27.85
C GLY A 227 -4.60 -26.20 -29.05
N GLY A 228 -3.82 -26.73 -30.00
CA GLY A 228 -4.24 -27.54 -31.14
C GLY A 228 -4.48 -26.82 -32.45
N LYS A 229 -4.75 -27.59 -33.51
CA LYS A 229 -5.00 -27.08 -34.86
C LYS A 229 -6.20 -26.12 -34.88
N ASN A 230 -6.14 -25.08 -35.70
CA ASN A 230 -7.19 -24.07 -35.89
C ASN A 230 -7.57 -23.29 -34.61
N LYS A 231 -6.61 -23.13 -33.67
CA LYS A 231 -6.83 -22.34 -32.45
C LYS A 231 -7.31 -20.92 -32.74
N GLU A 232 -6.67 -20.25 -33.70
CA GLU A 232 -7.00 -18.86 -34.06
C GLU A 232 -8.41 -18.71 -34.59
N ASP A 233 -8.86 -19.63 -35.49
CA ASP A 233 -10.21 -19.58 -36.03
C ASP A 233 -11.28 -19.83 -34.96
N ARG A 234 -11.02 -20.79 -34.07
CA ARG A 234 -11.90 -21.04 -32.91
C ARG A 234 -11.99 -19.81 -32.00
N LEU A 235 -10.84 -19.17 -31.72
CA LEU A 235 -10.79 -17.98 -30.92
C LEU A 235 -11.52 -16.82 -31.57
N ARG A 236 -11.33 -16.60 -32.88
CA ARG A 236 -12.04 -15.58 -33.64
C ARG A 236 -13.57 -15.84 -33.66
N LYS A 237 -13.99 -17.09 -33.79
CA LYS A 237 -15.42 -17.46 -33.73
C LYS A 237 -16.03 -17.17 -32.37
N ALA A 238 -15.37 -17.59 -31.29
CA ALA A 238 -15.81 -17.31 -29.92
C ALA A 238 -15.87 -15.80 -29.65
N ALA A 239 -14.85 -15.03 -30.05
CA ALA A 239 -14.81 -13.58 -29.91
C ALA A 239 -15.91 -12.89 -30.70
N LYS A 240 -16.23 -13.31 -31.96
CA LYS A 240 -17.35 -12.78 -32.74
C LYS A 240 -18.69 -12.96 -32.01
N ASN A 241 -18.95 -14.12 -31.45
CA ASN A 241 -20.17 -14.39 -30.69
C ASN A 241 -20.26 -13.50 -29.43
N TYR A 242 -19.14 -13.36 -28.71
CA TYR A 242 -19.06 -12.49 -27.53
C TYR A 242 -19.30 -11.02 -27.89
N LEU A 243 -18.61 -10.50 -28.91
CA LEU A 243 -18.76 -9.12 -29.38
C LEU A 243 -20.19 -8.84 -29.90
N LYS A 244 -20.84 -9.79 -30.61
CA LYS A 244 -22.24 -9.66 -31.02
C LYS A 244 -23.16 -9.42 -29.82
N LYS A 245 -22.98 -10.21 -28.72
CA LYS A 245 -23.79 -10.05 -27.52
C LYS A 245 -23.42 -8.80 -26.72
N ALA A 246 -22.14 -8.46 -26.64
CA ALA A 246 -21.67 -7.23 -26.00
C ALA A 246 -22.21 -5.98 -26.69
N ARG A 247 -22.22 -5.94 -28.04
CA ARG A 247 -22.82 -4.86 -28.82
C ARG A 247 -24.33 -4.69 -28.55
N ALA A 248 -25.06 -5.81 -28.45
CA ALA A 248 -26.47 -5.76 -28.10
C ALA A 248 -26.70 -5.22 -26.67
N LEU A 249 -25.78 -5.53 -25.72
CA LEU A 249 -25.83 -4.97 -24.38
C LEU A 249 -25.52 -3.47 -24.39
N VAL A 250 -24.47 -3.03 -25.10
CA VAL A 250 -24.14 -1.60 -25.27
C VAL A 250 -25.36 -0.84 -25.79
N SER A 251 -25.97 -1.29 -26.92
CA SER A 251 -27.14 -0.62 -27.47
C SER A 251 -28.33 -0.60 -26.50
N LYS A 252 -28.51 -1.65 -25.70
CA LYS A 252 -29.57 -1.68 -24.69
C LYS A 252 -29.30 -0.68 -23.56
N ILE A 253 -28.04 -0.54 -23.10
CA ILE A 253 -27.64 0.42 -22.07
C ILE A 253 -27.84 1.84 -22.60
N GLU A 254 -27.35 2.13 -23.82
CA GLU A 254 -27.51 3.44 -24.49
C GLU A 254 -28.96 3.90 -24.57
N LYS A 255 -29.88 2.98 -24.91
CA LYS A 255 -31.31 3.28 -24.97
C LYS A 255 -31.95 3.44 -23.59
N GLY A 256 -31.43 2.72 -22.57
CA GLY A 256 -32.00 2.74 -21.22
C GLY A 256 -31.47 3.88 -20.36
N LEU A 257 -30.24 4.32 -20.57
CA LEU A 257 -29.61 5.33 -19.74
C LEU A 257 -30.33 6.70 -19.74
N PRO A 258 -30.73 7.25 -20.91
CA PRO A 258 -31.47 8.52 -20.92
C PRO A 258 -32.86 8.44 -20.29
N LEU A 259 -33.41 7.25 -20.15
CA LEU A 259 -34.73 7.03 -19.55
C LEU A 259 -34.70 6.91 -18.03
N MET A 260 -33.53 6.99 -17.43
CA MET A 260 -33.39 6.91 -15.97
C MET A 260 -33.85 8.21 -15.30
N PRO A 261 -34.83 8.20 -14.37
CA PRO A 261 -35.16 9.37 -13.58
C PRO A 261 -33.99 9.72 -12.64
N LEU A 262 -33.62 11.00 -12.62
CA LEU A 262 -32.59 11.56 -11.74
C LEU A 262 -33.32 12.41 -10.67
N ARG A 263 -33.76 11.77 -9.58
CA ARG A 263 -34.56 12.41 -8.53
C ARG A 263 -33.72 12.87 -7.33
N ASP A 264 -32.58 12.25 -7.12
CA ASP A 264 -31.67 12.57 -6.03
C ASP A 264 -30.20 12.36 -6.41
N THR A 265 -29.28 12.71 -5.52
CA THR A 265 -27.82 12.58 -5.72
C THR A 265 -27.41 11.12 -5.96
N ALA A 266 -28.05 10.16 -5.30
CA ALA A 266 -27.73 8.75 -5.47
C ALA A 266 -28.10 8.23 -6.87
N ASP A 267 -29.20 8.74 -7.47
CA ASP A 267 -29.56 8.43 -8.85
C ASP A 267 -28.53 8.99 -9.82
N PHE A 268 -28.07 10.23 -9.58
CA PHE A 268 -27.04 10.86 -10.40
C PHE A 268 -25.70 10.10 -10.31
N GLU A 269 -25.30 9.66 -9.13
CA GLU A 269 -24.09 8.83 -8.95
C GLU A 269 -24.19 7.51 -9.74
N VAL A 270 -25.34 6.84 -9.70
CA VAL A 270 -25.59 5.59 -10.46
C VAL A 270 -25.55 5.87 -11.96
N TYR A 271 -26.15 6.98 -12.43
CA TYR A 271 -26.12 7.40 -13.82
C TYR A 271 -24.68 7.62 -14.31
N CYS A 272 -23.91 8.46 -13.60
CA CYS A 272 -22.52 8.74 -13.93
C CYS A 272 -21.66 7.46 -13.93
N MET A 273 -21.89 6.57 -12.97
CA MET A 273 -21.21 5.28 -12.93
C MET A 273 -21.52 4.43 -14.17
N ILE A 274 -22.79 4.34 -14.59
CA ILE A 274 -23.16 3.57 -15.78
C ILE A 274 -22.53 4.20 -17.02
N GLU A 275 -22.60 5.52 -17.17
CA GLU A 275 -22.02 6.25 -18.30
C GLU A 275 -20.52 6.03 -18.41
N HIS A 276 -19.81 6.15 -17.31
CA HIS A 276 -18.36 5.89 -17.23
C HIS A 276 -18.03 4.47 -17.71
N PHE A 277 -18.68 3.44 -17.14
CA PHE A 277 -18.42 2.05 -17.51
C PHE A 277 -18.92 1.71 -18.92
N LEU A 278 -19.94 2.39 -19.44
CA LEU A 278 -20.37 2.25 -20.82
C LEU A 278 -19.29 2.74 -21.79
N ASN A 279 -18.65 3.87 -21.50
CA ASN A 279 -17.55 4.39 -22.32
C ASN A 279 -16.34 3.43 -22.30
N LEU A 280 -15.97 2.92 -21.12
CA LEU A 280 -14.94 1.89 -21.00
C LEU A 280 -15.34 0.58 -21.71
N MET A 281 -16.61 0.20 -21.68
CA MET A 281 -17.11 -0.97 -22.39
C MET A 281 -16.93 -0.83 -23.90
N LYS A 282 -17.21 0.35 -24.49
CA LYS A 282 -16.97 0.64 -25.90
C LYS A 282 -15.49 0.58 -26.24
N PHE A 283 -14.64 1.15 -25.40
CA PHE A 283 -13.19 1.11 -25.53
C PHE A 283 -12.66 -0.34 -25.57
N HIS A 284 -13.01 -1.16 -24.59
CA HIS A 284 -12.58 -2.56 -24.57
C HIS A 284 -13.22 -3.42 -25.66
N PHE A 285 -14.41 -3.07 -26.11
CA PHE A 285 -15.03 -3.70 -27.28
C PHE A 285 -14.15 -3.52 -28.51
N ASP A 286 -13.64 -2.31 -28.75
CA ASP A 286 -12.72 -2.02 -29.83
C ASP A 286 -11.40 -2.79 -29.70
N LEU A 287 -10.79 -2.82 -28.50
CA LEU A 287 -9.56 -3.57 -28.26
C LEU A 287 -9.70 -5.08 -28.53
N VAL A 288 -10.82 -5.69 -28.09
CA VAL A 288 -11.10 -7.10 -28.41
C VAL A 288 -11.23 -7.33 -29.91
N ASN A 289 -11.90 -6.41 -30.62
CA ASN A 289 -12.07 -6.49 -32.07
C ASN A 289 -10.72 -6.36 -32.80
N ARG A 290 -9.96 -5.32 -32.51
CA ARG A 290 -8.64 -5.08 -33.14
C ARG A 290 -7.68 -6.24 -32.85
N ARG A 291 -7.57 -6.68 -31.61
CA ARG A 291 -6.61 -7.70 -31.22
C ARG A 291 -6.99 -9.11 -31.65
N ILE A 292 -8.23 -9.57 -31.43
CA ILE A 292 -8.62 -10.97 -31.64
C ILE A 292 -9.18 -11.19 -33.04
N ILE A 293 -9.99 -10.25 -33.54
CA ILE A 293 -10.59 -10.40 -34.87
C ILE A 293 -9.61 -10.00 -35.97
N ASN A 294 -8.99 -8.81 -35.84
CA ASN A 294 -8.09 -8.26 -36.84
C ASN A 294 -6.64 -8.73 -36.70
N GLY A 295 -6.25 -9.30 -35.52
CA GLY A 295 -4.87 -9.74 -35.25
C GLY A 295 -3.89 -8.59 -35.00
N GLU A 296 -4.39 -7.40 -34.66
CA GLU A 296 -3.57 -6.22 -34.43
C GLU A 296 -2.76 -6.33 -33.14
N LYS A 297 -1.52 -5.86 -33.16
CA LYS A 297 -0.68 -5.72 -31.97
C LYS A 297 -0.95 -4.36 -31.31
N ILE A 298 -1.70 -4.36 -30.20
CA ILE A 298 -2.06 -3.14 -29.49
C ILE A 298 -0.81 -2.56 -28.79
N PRO A 299 -0.50 -1.26 -28.97
CA PRO A 299 0.56 -0.55 -28.25
C PRO A 299 0.35 -0.60 -26.73
N HIS A 300 1.43 -0.42 -25.95
CA HIS A 300 1.33 -0.50 -24.49
C HIS A 300 0.51 0.65 -23.90
N GLU A 301 0.66 1.83 -24.47
CA GLU A 301 0.01 3.07 -24.06
C GLU A 301 -1.52 3.02 -24.22
N GLU A 302 -2.01 2.20 -25.16
CA GLU A 302 -3.44 1.98 -25.37
C GLU A 302 -4.04 0.91 -24.45
N LYS A 303 -3.21 0.22 -23.62
CA LYS A 303 -3.70 -0.84 -22.73
C LYS A 303 -4.10 -0.32 -21.39
N MET A 304 -5.23 -0.78 -20.90
CA MET A 304 -5.66 -0.57 -19.51
C MET A 304 -5.46 -1.86 -18.73
N MET A 305 -4.87 -1.78 -17.53
CA MET A 305 -4.59 -2.94 -16.71
C MET A 305 -5.73 -3.25 -15.73
N SER A 306 -6.57 -2.29 -15.41
CA SER A 306 -7.77 -2.47 -14.61
C SER A 306 -8.77 -1.35 -14.87
N VAL A 307 -10.05 -1.68 -14.95
CA VAL A 307 -11.14 -0.69 -15.04
C VAL A 307 -11.56 -0.18 -13.64
N PHE A 308 -11.06 -0.78 -12.58
CA PHE A 308 -11.36 -0.40 -11.18
C PHE A 308 -10.19 0.32 -10.54
N GLU A 309 -9.00 -0.20 -10.70
CA GLU A 309 -7.74 0.32 -10.15
C GLU A 309 -6.91 0.88 -11.33
N THR A 310 -7.36 2.01 -11.87
CA THR A 310 -6.83 2.60 -13.12
C THR A 310 -5.37 3.03 -13.04
N TYR A 311 -4.84 3.20 -11.83
CA TYR A 311 -3.42 3.49 -11.58
C TYR A 311 -2.50 2.26 -11.73
N THR A 312 -3.06 1.05 -11.88
CA THR A 312 -2.27 -0.18 -11.98
C THR A 312 -1.43 -0.21 -13.25
N GLU A 313 -0.14 -0.42 -13.08
CA GLU A 313 0.83 -0.59 -14.15
C GLU A 313 1.19 -2.07 -14.32
N MET A 314 1.64 -2.43 -15.53
CA MET A 314 2.19 -3.74 -15.85
C MET A 314 3.71 -3.65 -15.88
N ILE A 315 4.35 -4.25 -14.88
CA ILE A 315 5.79 -4.21 -14.71
C ILE A 315 6.37 -5.57 -15.09
N ILE A 316 7.25 -5.57 -16.10
CA ILE A 316 7.90 -6.78 -16.60
C ILE A 316 9.18 -6.99 -15.80
N LYS A 317 9.26 -8.10 -15.09
CA LYS A 317 10.49 -8.55 -14.42
C LYS A 317 11.27 -9.51 -15.33
N GLY A 318 12.58 -9.36 -15.41
CA GLY A 318 13.45 -10.28 -16.15
C GLY A 318 13.54 -11.70 -15.56
N LYS A 319 12.64 -12.08 -14.65
CA LYS A 319 12.59 -13.41 -14.01
C LYS A 319 11.68 -14.35 -14.79
N SER A 320 11.97 -15.65 -14.72
CA SER A 320 11.24 -16.66 -15.47
C SER A 320 9.78 -16.83 -15.02
N ARG A 321 9.43 -16.59 -13.75
CA ARG A 321 8.05 -16.66 -13.19
C ARG A 321 7.96 -15.93 -11.84
N PRO A 322 6.95 -15.08 -11.61
CA PRO A 322 6.11 -14.45 -12.64
C PRO A 322 6.88 -13.43 -13.47
N ASN A 323 6.60 -13.38 -14.80
CA ASN A 323 7.20 -12.41 -15.70
C ASN A 323 6.63 -11.01 -15.53
N VAL A 324 5.43 -10.90 -14.98
CA VAL A 324 4.64 -9.67 -14.94
C VAL A 324 4.05 -9.52 -13.55
N GLU A 325 4.19 -8.32 -13.00
CA GLU A 325 3.52 -7.89 -11.78
C GLU A 325 2.61 -6.71 -12.10
N LEU A 326 1.45 -6.67 -11.46
CA LEU A 326 0.40 -5.66 -11.68
C LEU A 326 0.26 -4.80 -10.44
N GLY A 327 0.78 -3.59 -10.47
CA GLY A 327 0.78 -2.70 -9.32
C GLY A 327 1.59 -1.44 -9.59
N LEU A 328 2.19 -0.89 -8.54
CA LEU A 328 3.13 0.23 -8.66
C LEU A 328 4.47 -0.14 -8.00
N LYS A 329 5.54 0.43 -8.53
CA LYS A 329 6.84 0.33 -7.88
C LYS A 329 6.85 1.17 -6.59
N LEU A 330 7.41 0.60 -5.54
CA LEU A 330 7.74 1.29 -4.30
C LEU A 330 9.26 1.34 -4.17
N ALA A 331 9.83 2.52 -4.27
CA ALA A 331 11.23 2.75 -3.92
C ALA A 331 11.33 3.00 -2.42
N ILE A 332 12.24 2.32 -1.73
CA ILE A 332 12.53 2.52 -0.31
C ILE A 332 14.00 2.89 -0.14
N THR A 333 14.26 3.80 0.78
CA THR A 333 15.63 4.14 1.20
C THR A 333 15.80 3.77 2.66
N THR A 334 16.77 2.93 2.95
CA THR A 334 17.08 2.48 4.31
C THR A 334 18.44 2.97 4.77
N ASP A 335 18.56 3.20 6.08
CA ASP A 335 19.83 3.55 6.75
C ASP A 335 20.64 2.30 7.16
N GLN A 336 21.74 2.52 7.88
CA GLN A 336 22.60 1.44 8.43
C GLN A 336 21.92 0.63 9.54
N ASN A 337 20.83 1.11 10.11
CA ASN A 337 20.03 0.42 11.14
C ASN A 337 18.83 -0.33 10.52
N ASN A 338 18.70 -0.29 9.20
CA ASN A 338 17.57 -0.82 8.42
C ASN A 338 16.23 -0.12 8.75
N LEU A 339 16.27 1.16 9.15
CA LEU A 339 15.08 2.00 9.19
C LEU A 339 14.83 2.56 7.79
N ILE A 340 13.58 2.55 7.36
CA ILE A 340 13.16 3.17 6.10
C ILE A 340 13.02 4.67 6.34
N VAL A 341 14.03 5.42 5.91
CA VAL A 341 14.14 6.88 6.13
C VAL A 341 13.36 7.68 5.11
N ASP A 342 13.15 7.13 3.91
CA ASP A 342 12.30 7.71 2.86
C ASP A 342 11.73 6.61 1.96
N PHE A 343 10.61 6.91 1.32
CA PHE A 343 10.00 6.02 0.33
C PHE A 343 9.18 6.81 -0.69
N GLU A 344 9.11 6.29 -1.92
CA GLU A 344 8.34 6.90 -3.01
C GLU A 344 7.52 5.85 -3.75
N ILE A 345 6.22 6.09 -3.90
CA ILE A 345 5.33 5.30 -4.75
C ILE A 345 5.47 5.87 -6.16
N MET A 346 6.03 5.08 -7.06
CA MET A 346 6.36 5.50 -8.42
C MET A 346 5.18 5.23 -9.33
N GLN A 347 4.66 6.28 -9.96
CA GLN A 347 3.62 6.19 -10.97
C GLN A 347 4.17 6.72 -12.28
N GLN A 348 4.19 5.88 -13.32
CA GLN A 348 4.75 6.19 -14.66
C GLN A 348 6.18 6.74 -14.62
N LYS A 349 6.97 6.28 -13.65
CA LYS A 349 8.37 6.66 -13.46
C LYS A 349 9.28 5.44 -13.48
N VAL A 350 10.49 5.62 -13.96
CA VAL A 350 11.58 4.64 -13.83
C VAL A 350 12.51 5.00 -12.68
N ASP A 351 13.30 4.02 -12.23
CA ASP A 351 14.15 4.17 -11.04
C ASP A 351 15.13 5.34 -11.15
N SER A 352 15.67 5.62 -12.35
CA SER A 352 16.61 6.73 -12.57
C SER A 352 15.97 8.13 -12.47
N GLU A 353 14.66 8.25 -12.67
CA GLU A 353 13.96 9.55 -12.65
C GLU A 353 13.68 10.07 -11.24
N ILE A 354 13.69 9.20 -10.24
CA ILE A 354 13.38 9.60 -8.86
C ILE A 354 14.62 10.03 -8.06
N VAL A 355 15.82 9.79 -8.56
CA VAL A 355 17.08 9.99 -7.79
C VAL A 355 17.27 11.43 -7.33
N ILE A 356 17.04 12.40 -8.21
CA ILE A 356 17.20 13.83 -7.90
C ILE A 356 16.22 14.26 -6.80
N GLY A 357 14.93 13.96 -6.97
CA GLY A 357 13.92 14.32 -5.97
C GLY A 357 14.13 13.62 -4.62
N LEU A 358 14.67 12.39 -4.66
CA LEU A 358 15.02 11.63 -3.47
C LEU A 358 16.24 12.26 -2.76
N ALA A 359 17.24 12.70 -3.54
CA ALA A 359 18.42 13.38 -3.03
C ALA A 359 18.05 14.71 -2.36
N ASP A 360 17.24 15.53 -3.01
CA ASP A 360 16.77 16.80 -2.46
C ASP A 360 16.08 16.59 -1.09
N ARG A 361 15.16 15.63 -0.98
CA ARG A 361 14.46 15.37 0.29
C ARG A 361 15.41 14.93 1.40
N LEU A 362 16.35 14.03 1.08
CA LEU A 362 17.21 13.44 2.10
C LEU A 362 18.37 14.33 2.50
N LEU A 363 18.97 15.09 1.57
CA LEU A 363 20.02 16.06 1.87
C LEU A 363 19.48 17.24 2.68
N ASN A 364 18.23 17.69 2.42
CA ASN A 364 17.58 18.71 3.25
C ASN A 364 17.26 18.21 4.66
N ARG A 365 16.98 16.90 4.82
CA ARG A 365 16.61 16.32 6.12
C ARG A 365 17.82 15.93 6.96
N TYR A 366 18.89 15.47 6.32
CA TYR A 366 20.08 14.93 6.98
C TYR A 366 21.34 15.69 6.55
N LYS A 367 22.03 16.29 7.52
CA LYS A 367 23.22 17.12 7.27
C LYS A 367 24.42 16.33 6.75
N GLU A 368 24.53 15.04 7.11
CA GLU A 368 25.70 14.22 6.80
C GLU A 368 25.27 12.84 6.31
N ILE A 369 25.46 12.61 5.00
CA ILE A 369 25.32 11.31 4.37
C ILE A 369 26.70 10.87 3.89
N GLU A 370 27.29 9.83 4.50
CA GLU A 370 28.62 9.32 4.15
C GLU A 370 28.60 8.54 2.85
N SER A 371 27.60 7.67 2.69
CA SER A 371 27.51 6.79 1.53
C SER A 371 26.07 6.53 1.13
N TRP A 372 25.86 6.36 -0.16
CA TRP A 372 24.56 5.99 -0.69
C TRP A 372 24.73 4.97 -1.82
N SER A 373 24.05 3.83 -1.70
CA SER A 373 24.10 2.74 -2.66
C SER A 373 22.77 2.50 -3.34
N PHE A 374 22.82 2.21 -4.63
CA PHE A 374 21.66 1.99 -5.50
C PHE A 374 21.86 0.74 -6.35
N ASP A 375 20.78 0.17 -6.86
CA ASP A 375 20.85 -0.83 -7.93
C ASP A 375 21.15 -0.17 -9.29
N LYS A 376 21.52 -0.98 -10.28
CA LYS A 376 21.88 -0.52 -11.65
C LYS A 376 20.76 0.25 -12.36
N GLY A 377 19.49 -0.05 -12.04
CA GLY A 377 18.32 0.62 -12.62
C GLY A 377 18.28 2.14 -12.36
N TYR A 378 18.92 2.60 -11.31
CA TYR A 378 19.00 4.02 -10.95
C TYR A 378 20.07 4.79 -11.72
N TRP A 379 20.92 4.07 -12.50
CA TRP A 379 22.06 4.70 -13.14
C TRP A 379 21.65 5.67 -14.24
N ASN A 380 22.16 6.89 -14.12
CA ASN A 380 22.17 7.94 -15.12
C ASN A 380 23.43 8.77 -14.87
N LYS A 381 24.05 9.33 -15.92
CA LYS A 381 25.27 10.13 -15.82
C LYS A 381 25.05 11.39 -14.96
N GLU A 382 23.90 12.03 -15.12
CA GLU A 382 23.51 13.23 -14.37
C GLU A 382 23.28 12.91 -12.90
N ASN A 383 22.56 11.83 -12.60
CA ASN A 383 22.33 11.36 -11.24
C ASN A 383 23.63 11.09 -10.49
N LYS A 384 24.58 10.41 -11.16
CA LYS A 384 25.88 10.13 -10.57
C LYS A 384 26.65 11.41 -10.26
N ALA A 385 26.74 12.33 -11.23
CA ALA A 385 27.44 13.59 -11.06
C ALA A 385 26.86 14.43 -9.92
N LEU A 386 25.54 14.52 -9.83
CA LEU A 386 24.83 15.25 -8.77
C LEU A 386 25.10 14.66 -7.39
N LEU A 387 24.97 13.34 -7.25
CA LEU A 387 25.19 12.67 -5.97
C LEU A 387 26.65 12.79 -5.51
N GLU A 388 27.63 12.72 -6.42
CA GLU A 388 29.07 12.83 -6.10
C GLU A 388 29.48 14.24 -5.64
N LEU A 389 28.66 15.28 -5.87
CA LEU A 389 28.91 16.63 -5.33
C LEU A 389 28.67 16.69 -3.81
N GLU A 390 27.67 15.96 -3.31
CA GLU A 390 27.18 16.09 -1.94
C GLU A 390 27.56 14.88 -1.06
N ILE A 391 27.80 13.71 -1.67
CA ILE A 391 27.98 12.45 -0.97
C ILE A 391 29.36 11.87 -1.22
N LYS A 392 30.08 11.61 -0.13
CA LYS A 392 31.47 11.13 -0.18
C LYS A 392 31.65 9.81 -0.93
N HIS A 393 30.68 8.89 -0.84
CA HIS A 393 30.76 7.57 -1.46
C HIS A 393 29.45 7.20 -2.13
N VAL A 394 29.36 7.43 -3.41
CA VAL A 394 28.23 7.03 -4.25
C VAL A 394 28.52 5.67 -4.87
N ILE A 395 27.65 4.69 -4.59
CA ILE A 395 27.72 3.34 -5.13
C ILE A 395 26.55 3.18 -6.11
N LEU A 396 26.77 3.62 -7.34
CA LEU A 396 25.81 3.56 -8.43
C LEU A 396 26.45 2.82 -9.62
N PRO A 397 26.28 1.49 -9.69
CA PRO A 397 26.91 0.69 -10.73
C PRO A 397 26.39 1.06 -12.11
N LYS A 398 27.27 1.25 -13.09
CA LYS A 398 26.87 1.62 -14.45
C LYS A 398 26.05 0.52 -15.12
N LEU A 399 24.97 0.94 -15.76
CA LEU A 399 24.18 0.10 -16.64
C LEU A 399 24.82 0.07 -18.05
N GLY A 400 25.00 -1.12 -18.64
CA GLY A 400 25.58 -1.29 -19.98
C GLY A 400 27.10 -1.40 -20.01
N ARG A 401 27.71 -1.01 -21.16
CA ARG A 401 29.18 -1.14 -21.40
C ARG A 401 29.96 -0.13 -20.56
N LYS A 402 30.96 -0.60 -19.82
CA LYS A 402 31.83 0.21 -18.96
C LYS A 402 33.13 0.55 -19.64
N THR A 403 33.68 1.73 -19.33
CA THR A 403 35.06 2.11 -19.68
C THR A 403 36.05 1.42 -18.74
N ALA A 404 37.32 1.45 -19.08
CA ALA A 404 38.40 0.88 -18.24
C ALA A 404 38.46 1.55 -16.87
N GLU A 405 38.34 2.87 -16.80
CA GLU A 405 38.28 3.66 -15.57
C GLU A 405 37.09 3.31 -14.67
N GLU A 406 35.91 3.10 -15.26
CA GLU A 406 34.71 2.69 -14.52
C GLU A 406 34.87 1.27 -13.95
N ILE A 407 35.51 0.38 -14.69
CA ILE A 407 35.81 -0.98 -14.21
C ILE A 407 36.81 -0.91 -13.03
N GLU A 408 37.87 -0.11 -13.15
CA GLU A 408 38.83 0.10 -12.09
C GLU A 408 38.18 0.67 -10.84
N HIS A 409 37.39 1.74 -10.97
CA HIS A 409 36.65 2.36 -9.85
C HIS A 409 35.70 1.36 -9.15
N GLU A 410 34.91 0.60 -9.92
CA GLU A 410 33.98 -0.40 -9.34
C GLU A 410 34.74 -1.63 -8.77
N SER A 411 36.00 -1.83 -9.13
CA SER A 411 36.85 -2.91 -8.61
C SER A 411 37.48 -2.58 -7.24
N THR A 412 37.46 -1.30 -6.84
CA THR A 412 38.07 -0.88 -5.57
C THR A 412 37.47 -1.63 -4.36
N PRO A 413 38.29 -1.99 -3.36
CA PRO A 413 37.83 -2.72 -2.19
C PRO A 413 36.66 -2.00 -1.45
N LYS A 414 36.72 -0.67 -1.43
CA LYS A 414 35.70 0.16 -0.77
C LYS A 414 34.38 0.08 -1.53
N PHE A 415 34.36 0.26 -2.85
CA PHE A 415 33.17 0.15 -3.67
C PHE A 415 32.53 -1.24 -3.52
N ARG A 416 33.32 -2.31 -3.65
CA ARG A 416 32.87 -3.69 -3.48
C ARG A 416 32.24 -3.94 -2.10
N LYS A 417 32.89 -3.46 -1.03
CA LYS A 417 32.38 -3.59 0.34
C LYS A 417 31.03 -2.91 0.50
N LEU A 418 30.86 -1.69 0.02
CA LEU A 418 29.61 -0.94 0.12
C LEU A 418 28.52 -1.53 -0.80
N LYS A 419 28.89 -1.98 -2.01
CA LYS A 419 27.98 -2.70 -2.90
C LYS A 419 27.48 -4.00 -2.27
N ASN A 420 28.35 -4.78 -1.61
CA ASN A 420 27.92 -5.99 -0.91
C ASN A 420 26.97 -5.69 0.27
N LYS A 421 27.16 -4.55 0.95
CA LYS A 421 26.22 -4.09 1.98
C LYS A 421 24.84 -3.69 1.43
N HIS A 422 24.77 -3.37 0.14
CA HIS A 422 23.50 -3.02 -0.51
C HIS A 422 22.50 -4.18 -0.46
N SER A 423 22.95 -5.43 -0.58
CA SER A 423 22.07 -6.62 -0.50
C SER A 423 21.22 -6.69 0.78
N ALA A 424 21.58 -5.97 1.84
CA ALA A 424 20.76 -5.91 3.05
C ALA A 424 19.36 -5.30 2.81
N ILE A 425 19.19 -4.45 1.78
CA ILE A 425 17.90 -3.86 1.44
C ILE A 425 16.92 -4.92 0.89
N GLU A 426 17.41 -5.95 0.20
CA GLU A 426 16.59 -7.07 -0.25
C GLU A 426 15.89 -7.78 0.93
N SER A 427 16.61 -7.91 2.06
CA SER A 427 16.01 -8.47 3.30
C SER A 427 14.91 -7.58 3.87
N ASN A 428 15.07 -6.25 3.74
CA ASN A 428 14.06 -5.30 4.19
C ASN A 428 12.82 -5.34 3.29
N ILE A 429 13.00 -5.43 1.97
CA ILE A 429 11.93 -5.62 0.99
C ILE A 429 11.18 -6.93 1.28
N ASN A 430 11.90 -8.03 1.42
CA ASN A 430 11.31 -9.32 1.73
C ASN A 430 10.48 -9.30 3.04
N GLU A 431 10.95 -8.60 4.07
CA GLU A 431 10.17 -8.43 5.30
C GLU A 431 8.90 -7.61 5.08
N LEU A 432 8.93 -6.56 4.26
CA LEU A 432 7.75 -5.79 3.89
C LEU A 432 6.74 -6.64 3.12
N GLU A 433 7.21 -7.41 2.12
CA GLU A 433 6.37 -8.31 1.33
C GLU A 433 5.68 -9.37 2.22
N HIS A 434 6.41 -10.01 3.11
CA HIS A 434 5.86 -11.00 4.05
C HIS A 434 4.85 -10.40 5.04
N ARG A 435 4.85 -9.08 5.23
CA ARG A 435 3.90 -8.38 6.10
C ARG A 435 2.77 -7.70 5.33
N GLY A 436 2.56 -8.10 4.10
CA GLY A 436 1.42 -7.69 3.28
C GLY A 436 1.70 -6.58 2.28
N LEU A 437 2.90 -6.00 2.26
CA LEU A 437 3.29 -5.06 1.20
C LEU A 437 3.75 -5.75 -0.09
N ASN A 438 3.44 -7.03 -0.27
CA ASN A 438 3.48 -7.70 -1.57
C ASN A 438 2.23 -7.36 -2.41
N ARG A 439 1.06 -7.20 -1.77
CA ARG A 439 -0.21 -6.89 -2.45
C ARG A 439 -1.13 -6.06 -1.57
N CYS A 440 -1.57 -4.92 -2.07
CA CYS A 440 -2.53 -4.06 -1.38
C CYS A 440 -3.97 -4.59 -1.57
N PRO A 441 -4.70 -4.92 -0.50
CA PRO A 441 -6.10 -5.34 -0.60
C PRO A 441 -7.08 -4.17 -0.70
N ASP A 442 -6.64 -2.95 -0.34
CA ASP A 442 -7.49 -1.75 -0.31
C ASP A 442 -7.75 -1.24 -1.74
N LYS A 443 -8.91 -0.65 -1.95
CA LYS A 443 -9.35 -0.17 -3.28
C LYS A 443 -9.17 1.34 -3.41
N GLY A 444 -8.80 1.77 -4.61
CA GLY A 444 -8.56 3.17 -4.95
C GLY A 444 -7.15 3.65 -4.62
N PHE A 445 -6.63 4.57 -5.45
CA PHE A 445 -5.23 5.02 -5.37
C PHE A 445 -4.86 5.64 -4.02
N ALA A 446 -5.71 6.51 -3.46
CA ALA A 446 -5.46 7.11 -2.15
C ALA A 446 -5.35 6.06 -1.03
N ASN A 447 -6.18 5.01 -1.08
CA ASN A 447 -6.14 3.92 -0.12
C ASN A 447 -4.91 3.02 -0.33
N PHE A 448 -4.49 2.83 -1.59
CA PHE A 448 -3.25 2.14 -1.93
C PHE A 448 -2.03 2.86 -1.34
N CYS A 449 -1.94 4.18 -1.55
CA CYS A 449 -0.86 5.00 -0.98
C CYS A 449 -0.85 4.96 0.54
N ARG A 450 -2.02 5.12 1.18
CA ARG A 450 -2.17 5.01 2.64
C ARG A 450 -1.74 3.65 3.17
N TYR A 451 -2.14 2.56 2.52
CA TYR A 451 -1.78 1.20 2.91
C TYR A 451 -0.27 1.02 2.94
N ILE A 452 0.42 1.45 1.90
CA ILE A 452 1.89 1.39 1.82
C ILE A 452 2.52 2.24 2.92
N SER A 453 2.11 3.48 3.07
CA SER A 453 2.68 4.41 4.05
C SER A 453 2.54 3.89 5.48
N LEU A 454 1.37 3.35 5.84
CA LEU A 454 1.13 2.69 7.13
C LEU A 454 2.01 1.45 7.31
N GLY A 455 2.22 0.65 6.25
CA GLY A 455 3.07 -0.54 6.29
C GLY A 455 4.54 -0.20 6.55
N VAL A 456 5.05 0.85 5.92
CA VAL A 456 6.41 1.36 6.16
C VAL A 456 6.54 1.88 7.60
N CYS A 457 5.56 2.63 8.07
CA CYS A 457 5.53 3.16 9.44
C CYS A 457 5.53 2.02 10.48
N ALA A 458 4.68 1.01 10.31
CA ALA A 458 4.61 -0.16 11.18
C ALA A 458 5.90 -0.99 11.16
N TYR A 459 6.55 -1.10 9.99
CA TYR A 459 7.86 -1.73 9.85
C TYR A 459 8.92 -1.03 10.72
N ASN A 460 9.02 0.30 10.63
CA ASN A 460 9.97 1.08 11.40
C ASN A 460 9.72 0.95 12.91
N LEU A 461 8.48 1.08 13.35
CA LEU A 461 8.09 0.89 14.75
C LEU A 461 8.49 -0.49 15.27
N LYS A 462 8.25 -1.54 14.50
CA LYS A 462 8.65 -2.90 14.86
C LYS A 462 10.17 -3.04 14.98
N LYS A 463 10.96 -2.47 14.07
CA LYS A 463 12.44 -2.47 14.15
C LYS A 463 12.93 -1.79 15.42
N ILE A 464 12.35 -0.65 15.75
CA ILE A 464 12.66 0.10 16.96
C ILE A 464 12.32 -0.73 18.21
N GLY A 465 11.14 -1.31 18.26
CA GLY A 465 10.70 -2.13 19.38
C GLY A 465 11.55 -3.39 19.59
N ALA A 466 11.95 -4.05 18.51
CA ALA A 466 12.88 -5.18 18.60
C ALA A 466 14.21 -4.78 19.24
N GLU A 467 14.77 -3.61 18.89
CA GLU A 467 15.99 -3.11 19.50
C GLU A 467 15.79 -2.72 20.97
N LEU A 468 14.66 -2.11 21.32
CA LEU A 468 14.31 -1.79 22.71
C LEU A 468 14.28 -3.05 23.57
N ARG A 469 13.56 -4.08 23.14
CA ARG A 469 13.46 -5.36 23.83
C ARG A 469 14.82 -6.08 23.91
N LYS A 470 15.66 -5.95 22.89
CA LYS A 470 17.02 -6.48 22.91
C LYS A 470 17.86 -5.80 24.00
N LYS A 471 17.80 -4.47 24.09
CA LYS A 471 18.51 -3.70 25.11
C LYS A 471 18.06 -4.09 26.53
N GLU A 472 16.76 -4.26 26.73
CA GLU A 472 16.21 -4.67 28.02
C GLU A 472 16.66 -6.07 28.42
N ARG A 473 16.66 -7.03 27.48
CA ARG A 473 17.22 -8.38 27.74
C ARG A 473 18.69 -8.35 28.15
N ILE A 474 19.50 -7.50 27.52
CA ILE A 474 20.91 -7.35 27.83
C ILE A 474 21.07 -6.79 29.26
N LYS A 475 20.32 -5.74 29.62
CA LYS A 475 20.35 -5.16 30.98
C LYS A 475 20.01 -6.19 32.06
N LEU A 476 18.93 -6.95 31.86
CA LEU A 476 18.51 -7.99 32.80
C LEU A 476 19.54 -9.12 32.92
N SER A 477 20.19 -9.50 31.81
CA SER A 477 21.26 -10.51 31.84
C SER A 477 22.49 -10.02 32.58
N GLN A 478 22.84 -8.73 32.45
CA GLN A 478 23.96 -8.13 33.19
C GLN A 478 23.64 -8.00 34.65
N ALA A 479 22.42 -7.57 35.02
CA ALA A 479 22.00 -7.49 36.42
C ALA A 479 22.04 -8.87 37.12
N LYS A 480 21.59 -9.94 36.42
CA LYS A 480 21.64 -11.31 36.95
C LYS A 480 23.08 -11.88 37.10
N LYS A 481 24.05 -11.35 36.39
CA LYS A 481 25.46 -11.75 36.53
C LYS A 481 26.17 -10.96 37.65
N ALA A 482 25.64 -9.81 38.01
CA ALA A 482 26.19 -8.94 39.06
C ALA A 482 25.57 -9.22 40.45
N ALA A 483 24.43 -9.93 40.50
CA ALA A 483 23.83 -10.47 41.72
C ALA A 483 24.29 -11.92 41.97
#